data_fe6043ca7d877345c5a53e7f0584e1f7
#
_entry.id   fe6043ca7d877345c5a53e7f0584e1f7
#
_cell.length_a   1.000
_cell.length_b   1.000
_cell.length_c   1.000
_cell.angle_alpha   90.00
_cell.angle_beta   90.00
_cell.angle_gamma   90.00
#
_symmetry.space_group_name_H-M   'P 1'
#
loop_
_entity.id
_entity.type
_entity.pdbx_description
1 polymer ?
#
loop_
_entity_poly.entity_id
_entity_poly.type
_entity_poly.pdbx_seq_one_letter_code
_entity_poly.pdbx_strand_id
1 'polypeptide(L)'
;MSDLVNSDLFESDLFNSDLFDSDGAIFMGSRRQPAACSVAIFGVPYDGTTSFRPGARFGPAAIREVSNGLESYCPQLNLDLEDLAFVDLGAVNIPFGAPEPVVAAVKQATEAVLALGLKPLMLGGEHSISSGAVAAVAAKYPDLVLIQLDAHADLRHEWLGSTHSHACAMRRCLEVLPSKQLLQIAIRSGSRAEFKELHQTNRLVAIEQMATALQPLRGTPIYLTVDLDWFDPAVLPGTGTPEPGGFLWSDFACLIDELRHHNLVAADVVELAPMLDPSGVSSIFAAKVVRSLLLLIN
;
A
#
# COMPACT_ATOMS: atom_id res chain seq x y z
N MET A 1 32.25 17.81 11.62
CA MET A 1 31.32 18.82 12.18
C MET A 1 30.46 19.49 11.10
N SER A 2 30.57 19.15 9.84
CA SER A 2 29.81 19.75 8.71
C SER A 2 28.57 18.94 8.25
N ASP A 3 28.43 17.66 8.68
CA ASP A 3 27.36 16.79 8.17
C ASP A 3 26.09 16.77 9.04
N LEU A 4 26.15 17.27 10.28
CA LEU A 4 25.00 17.36 11.19
C LEU A 4 24.10 18.57 10.93
N VAL A 5 24.64 19.65 10.32
CA VAL A 5 23.87 20.89 10.07
C VAL A 5 22.95 20.78 8.84
N ASN A 6 23.24 19.84 7.92
CA ASN A 6 22.42 19.66 6.71
C ASN A 6 21.19 18.75 6.94
N SER A 7 21.23 17.83 7.92
CA SER A 7 20.10 16.95 8.22
C SER A 7 18.93 17.71 8.86
N ASP A 8 19.23 18.61 9.80
CA ASP A 8 18.20 19.35 10.56
C ASP A 8 17.46 20.37 9.69
N LEU A 9 18.13 20.94 8.68
CA LEU A 9 17.50 21.86 7.71
C LEU A 9 16.60 21.08 6.72
N PHE A 10 17.00 19.91 6.29
CA PHE A 10 16.20 19.06 5.40
C PHE A 10 14.96 18.50 6.11
N GLU A 11 15.09 18.09 7.38
CA GLU A 11 13.96 17.64 8.21
C GLU A 11 12.96 18.78 8.46
N SER A 12 13.43 20.02 8.74
CA SER A 12 12.55 21.17 8.96
C SER A 12 11.80 21.60 7.69
N ASP A 13 12.42 21.48 6.51
CA ASP A 13 11.81 21.86 5.24
C ASP A 13 10.73 20.86 4.77
N LEU A 14 10.84 19.57 5.12
CA LEU A 14 9.81 18.57 4.81
C LEU A 14 8.57 18.71 5.70
N PHE A 15 8.76 19.09 6.99
CA PHE A 15 7.64 19.39 7.90
C PHE A 15 7.03 20.77 7.68
N ASN A 16 7.79 21.72 7.11
CA ASN A 16 7.28 23.00 6.64
C ASN A 16 6.78 22.95 5.18
N SER A 17 6.85 21.77 4.53
CA SER A 17 6.36 21.64 3.16
C SER A 17 4.85 21.45 3.15
N ASP A 18 4.18 22.09 2.20
CA ASP A 18 2.75 21.91 1.90
C ASP A 18 2.41 20.48 1.41
N LEU A 19 3.32 19.50 1.58
CA LEU A 19 3.14 18.13 1.09
C LEU A 19 2.22 17.30 1.99
N PHE A 20 2.28 17.50 3.32
CA PHE A 20 1.51 16.69 4.27
C PHE A 20 0.68 17.55 5.21
N ASP A 21 -0.57 17.12 5.43
CA ASP A 21 -1.44 17.61 6.50
C ASP A 21 -1.31 16.67 7.71
N SER A 22 -0.67 17.16 8.76
CA SER A 22 -0.36 16.40 9.99
C SER A 22 -1.37 16.60 11.13
N ASP A 23 -2.46 17.36 10.92
CA ASP A 23 -3.38 17.76 11.99
C ASP A 23 -4.34 16.66 12.44
N GLY A 24 -4.38 15.53 11.73
CA GLY A 24 -5.28 14.41 12.01
C GLY A 24 -4.83 13.44 13.09
N ALA A 25 -5.64 12.38 13.28
CA ALA A 25 -5.26 11.21 14.06
C ALA A 25 -4.03 10.52 13.45
N ILE A 26 -3.18 9.93 14.29
CA ILE A 26 -2.01 9.16 13.88
C ILE A 26 -2.20 7.69 14.23
N PHE A 27 -1.52 6.82 13.51
CA PHE A 27 -1.53 5.37 13.79
C PHE A 27 -0.91 5.07 15.15
N MET A 28 -1.46 4.08 15.87
CA MET A 28 -1.01 3.68 17.22
C MET A 28 0.51 3.53 17.29
N GLY A 29 1.12 4.07 18.35
CA GLY A 29 2.56 3.94 18.60
C GLY A 29 3.46 4.80 17.69
N SER A 30 2.91 5.48 16.67
CA SER A 30 3.71 6.32 15.78
C SER A 30 4.23 7.57 16.46
N ARG A 31 5.39 8.06 15.97
CA ARG A 31 5.94 9.37 16.31
C ARG A 31 5.37 10.45 15.38
N ARG A 32 5.48 11.71 15.79
CA ARG A 32 5.16 12.87 14.92
C ARG A 32 6.39 13.45 14.23
N GLN A 33 7.58 13.00 14.61
CA GLN A 33 8.86 13.46 14.05
C GLN A 33 9.64 12.28 13.50
N PRO A 34 10.31 12.41 12.33
CA PRO A 34 10.98 11.30 11.65
C PRO A 34 12.29 10.87 12.30
N ALA A 35 12.82 11.66 13.24
CA ALA A 35 14.11 11.40 13.87
C ALA A 35 14.20 9.97 14.44
N ALA A 36 15.23 9.24 14.02
CA ALA A 36 15.51 7.86 14.40
C ALA A 36 14.37 6.87 14.05
N CYS A 37 13.55 7.17 13.04
CA CYS A 37 12.56 6.26 12.47
C CYS A 37 13.16 5.47 11.30
N SER A 38 12.58 4.29 11.02
CA SER A 38 12.90 3.46 9.86
C SER A 38 11.79 3.46 8.81
N VAL A 39 10.54 3.69 9.23
CA VAL A 39 9.34 3.67 8.38
C VAL A 39 8.55 4.95 8.55
N ALA A 40 7.97 5.43 7.44
CA ALA A 40 7.00 6.52 7.45
C ALA A 40 5.65 6.06 6.90
N ILE A 41 4.60 6.27 7.70
CA ILE A 41 3.20 6.14 7.25
C ILE A 41 2.76 7.50 6.68
N PHE A 42 2.01 7.48 5.60
CA PHE A 42 1.26 8.63 5.09
C PHE A 42 -0.04 8.20 4.42
N GLY A 43 -1.06 9.03 4.48
CA GLY A 43 -2.37 8.76 3.90
C GLY A 43 -2.58 9.47 2.57
N VAL A 44 -3.37 8.87 1.66
CA VAL A 44 -3.80 9.48 0.39
C VAL A 44 -5.31 9.34 0.26
N PRO A 45 -6.10 10.35 0.69
CA PRO A 45 -7.56 10.28 0.76
C PRO A 45 -8.22 10.56 -0.61
N TYR A 46 -8.00 9.70 -1.60
CA TYR A 46 -8.51 9.83 -2.96
C TYR A 46 -9.33 8.62 -3.41
N ASP A 47 -10.49 8.85 -4.06
CA ASP A 47 -11.33 7.83 -4.70
C ASP A 47 -12.09 8.40 -5.91
N GLY A 48 -11.40 9.24 -6.69
CA GLY A 48 -12.00 9.98 -7.81
C GLY A 48 -12.31 9.16 -9.05
N THR A 49 -11.76 7.95 -9.19
CA THR A 49 -12.02 7.06 -10.33
C THR A 49 -12.79 5.79 -9.97
N THR A 50 -13.29 5.69 -8.74
CA THR A 50 -14.10 4.56 -8.27
C THR A 50 -15.26 4.29 -9.21
N SER A 51 -15.37 3.06 -9.71
CA SER A 51 -16.35 2.70 -10.73
C SER A 51 -17.67 2.15 -10.18
N PHE A 52 -17.74 1.79 -8.88
CA PHE A 52 -18.96 1.22 -8.28
C PHE A 52 -19.35 1.91 -6.98
N ARG A 53 -18.75 1.59 -5.84
CA ARG A 53 -19.14 2.14 -4.54
C ARG A 53 -18.01 3.01 -3.98
N PRO A 54 -18.17 4.35 -3.94
CA PRO A 54 -17.13 5.24 -3.42
C PRO A 54 -17.04 5.16 -1.90
N GLY A 55 -15.96 5.70 -1.35
CA GLY A 55 -15.72 5.79 0.09
C GLY A 55 -14.31 5.46 0.51
N ALA A 56 -13.46 4.99 -0.41
CA ALA A 56 -12.08 4.63 -0.11
C ALA A 56 -11.25 5.83 0.37
N ARG A 57 -11.60 7.07 0.00
CA ARG A 57 -10.98 8.30 0.52
C ARG A 57 -11.03 8.44 2.04
N PHE A 58 -11.95 7.77 2.71
CA PHE A 58 -12.06 7.78 4.18
C PHE A 58 -11.23 6.67 4.85
N GLY A 59 -10.65 5.76 4.08
CA GLY A 59 -9.84 4.64 4.55
C GLY A 59 -8.69 5.06 5.45
N PRO A 60 -7.81 6.01 5.05
CA PRO A 60 -6.67 6.41 5.86
C PRO A 60 -7.02 6.93 7.26
N ALA A 61 -8.09 7.73 7.35
CA ALA A 61 -8.56 8.24 8.64
C ALA A 61 -9.16 7.14 9.51
N ALA A 62 -9.98 6.26 8.93
CA ALA A 62 -10.62 5.16 9.66
C ALA A 62 -9.59 4.16 10.20
N ILE A 63 -8.54 3.82 9.43
CA ILE A 63 -7.44 2.94 9.87
C ILE A 63 -6.75 3.53 11.10
N ARG A 64 -6.44 4.83 11.09
CA ARG A 64 -5.79 5.52 12.22
C ARG A 64 -6.68 5.55 13.44
N GLU A 65 -7.95 5.88 13.27
CA GLU A 65 -8.92 5.99 14.37
C GLU A 65 -9.04 4.68 15.14
N VAL A 66 -9.17 3.54 14.43
CA VAL A 66 -9.35 2.24 15.07
C VAL A 66 -8.06 1.59 15.54
N SER A 67 -6.90 2.08 15.09
CA SER A 67 -5.59 1.44 15.36
C SER A 67 -5.32 1.30 16.87
N ASN A 68 -5.73 2.29 17.68
CA ASN A 68 -5.57 2.25 19.14
C ASN A 68 -6.40 1.14 19.83
N GLY A 69 -7.31 0.48 19.12
CA GLY A 69 -8.05 -0.68 19.60
C GLY A 69 -7.33 -2.02 19.36
N LEU A 70 -6.16 -2.01 18.72
CA LEU A 70 -5.37 -3.21 18.47
C LEU A 70 -4.31 -3.43 19.55
N GLU A 71 -3.91 -4.69 19.74
CA GLU A 71 -2.69 -5.02 20.47
C GLU A 71 -1.46 -4.70 19.61
N SER A 72 -0.41 -4.18 20.21
CA SER A 72 0.87 -3.84 19.55
C SER A 72 1.62 -5.08 19.08
N TYR A 73 1.57 -6.15 19.88
CA TYR A 73 2.26 -7.40 19.63
C TYR A 73 1.64 -8.24 18.52
N CYS A 74 2.49 -8.75 17.63
CA CYS A 74 2.13 -9.67 16.54
C CYS A 74 2.61 -11.10 16.85
N PRO A 75 1.74 -12.04 17.26
CA PRO A 75 2.15 -13.40 17.59
C PRO A 75 2.75 -14.18 16.40
N GLN A 76 2.27 -13.94 15.17
CA GLN A 76 2.77 -14.61 13.96
C GLN A 76 4.23 -14.27 13.70
N LEU A 77 4.60 -13.00 13.86
CA LEU A 77 5.96 -12.52 13.61
C LEU A 77 6.84 -12.61 14.86
N ASN A 78 6.24 -12.75 16.06
CA ASN A 78 6.89 -12.61 17.35
C ASN A 78 7.62 -11.26 17.47
N LEU A 79 6.94 -10.18 17.06
CA LEU A 79 7.44 -8.80 17.06
C LEU A 79 6.41 -7.88 17.69
N ASP A 80 6.89 -6.78 18.28
CA ASP A 80 6.05 -5.76 18.89
C ASP A 80 6.27 -4.39 18.24
N LEU A 81 5.18 -3.63 17.99
CA LEU A 81 5.30 -2.24 17.52
C LEU A 81 5.99 -1.32 18.52
N GLU A 82 5.96 -1.65 19.81
CA GLU A 82 6.64 -0.85 20.85
C GLU A 82 8.16 -0.84 20.67
N ASP A 83 8.70 -1.88 20.02
CA ASP A 83 10.15 -1.98 19.70
C ASP A 83 10.53 -1.23 18.42
N LEU A 84 9.52 -0.71 17.66
CA LEU A 84 9.72 -0.08 16.36
C LEU A 84 9.60 1.45 16.45
N ALA A 85 10.58 2.16 15.85
CA ALA A 85 10.48 3.59 15.66
C ALA A 85 9.98 3.92 14.25
N PHE A 86 8.77 4.44 14.15
CA PHE A 86 8.15 4.87 12.89
C PHE A 86 7.39 6.18 13.07
N VAL A 87 7.19 6.92 11.99
CA VAL A 87 6.50 8.21 11.98
C VAL A 87 5.22 8.12 11.16
N ASP A 88 4.18 8.82 11.60
CA ASP A 88 2.98 9.07 10.79
C ASP A 88 2.97 10.54 10.37
N LEU A 89 3.10 10.78 9.06
CA LEU A 89 3.20 12.11 8.45
C LEU A 89 1.82 12.75 8.16
N GLY A 90 0.73 12.05 8.48
CA GLY A 90 -0.62 12.53 8.15
C GLY A 90 -1.03 12.21 6.73
N ALA A 91 -1.79 13.11 6.09
CA ALA A 91 -2.31 12.93 4.74
C ALA A 91 -1.53 13.76 3.71
N VAL A 92 -1.32 13.22 2.52
CA VAL A 92 -0.76 13.97 1.39
C VAL A 92 -1.77 15.03 0.95
N ASN A 93 -1.30 16.26 0.76
CA ASN A 93 -2.07 17.35 0.16
C ASN A 93 -2.25 17.08 -1.34
N ILE A 94 -3.40 16.56 -1.71
CA ILE A 94 -3.71 16.18 -3.09
C ILE A 94 -4.56 17.25 -3.79
N PRO A 95 -4.35 17.49 -5.10
CA PRO A 95 -5.19 18.40 -5.87
C PRO A 95 -6.57 17.78 -6.14
N PHE A 96 -7.57 18.63 -6.29
CA PHE A 96 -8.91 18.19 -6.71
C PHE A 96 -8.94 17.79 -8.18
N GLY A 97 -9.80 16.84 -8.54
CA GLY A 97 -10.16 16.55 -9.92
C GLY A 97 -9.49 15.30 -10.49
N ALA A 98 -8.76 15.45 -11.58
CA ALA A 98 -8.22 14.34 -12.36
C ALA A 98 -7.20 13.48 -11.57
N PRO A 99 -7.08 12.18 -11.86
CA PRO A 99 -6.18 11.28 -11.13
C PRO A 99 -4.70 11.54 -11.41
N GLU A 100 -4.32 12.03 -12.59
CA GLU A 100 -2.92 12.23 -12.98
C GLU A 100 -2.17 13.20 -12.03
N PRO A 101 -2.71 14.38 -11.68
CA PRO A 101 -2.09 15.25 -10.70
C PRO A 101 -2.00 14.65 -9.30
N VAL A 102 -2.97 13.79 -8.91
CA VAL A 102 -2.94 13.09 -7.62
C VAL A 102 -1.82 12.06 -7.61
N VAL A 103 -1.69 11.24 -8.66
CA VAL A 103 -0.59 10.28 -8.82
C VAL A 103 0.77 10.98 -8.79
N ALA A 104 0.89 12.17 -9.41
CA ALA A 104 2.12 12.97 -9.35
C ALA A 104 2.43 13.47 -7.93
N ALA A 105 1.42 13.92 -7.18
CA ALA A 105 1.58 14.33 -5.78
C ALA A 105 2.01 13.16 -4.88
N VAL A 106 1.42 11.97 -5.07
CA VAL A 106 1.82 10.75 -4.36
C VAL A 106 3.26 10.38 -4.66
N LYS A 107 3.69 10.48 -5.93
CA LYS A 107 5.08 10.25 -6.30
C LYS A 107 6.02 11.20 -5.55
N GLN A 108 5.72 12.50 -5.53
CA GLN A 108 6.53 13.50 -4.83
C GLN A 108 6.60 13.23 -3.32
N ALA A 109 5.47 12.91 -2.68
CA ALA A 109 5.41 12.56 -1.26
C ALA A 109 6.26 11.32 -0.95
N THR A 110 6.19 10.29 -1.79
CA THR A 110 7.00 9.08 -1.64
C THR A 110 8.48 9.36 -1.84
N GLU A 111 8.87 10.17 -2.84
CA GLU A 111 10.25 10.60 -3.06
C GLU A 111 10.80 11.35 -1.84
N ALA A 112 9.99 12.22 -1.22
CA ALA A 112 10.37 12.95 -0.01
C ALA A 112 10.63 11.98 1.16
N VAL A 113 9.76 10.99 1.39
CA VAL A 113 9.97 9.94 2.41
C VAL A 113 11.27 9.17 2.15
N LEU A 114 11.51 8.77 0.90
CA LEU A 114 12.72 8.04 0.50
C LEU A 114 14.01 8.88 0.64
N ALA A 115 13.92 10.20 0.47
CA ALA A 115 15.04 11.13 0.66
C ALA A 115 15.47 11.26 2.13
N LEU A 116 14.53 11.08 3.08
CA LEU A 116 14.81 10.97 4.52
C LEU A 116 15.46 9.62 4.91
N GLY A 117 15.63 8.70 3.98
CA GLY A 117 16.11 7.35 4.26
C GLY A 117 15.06 6.42 4.85
N LEU A 118 13.78 6.85 4.91
CA LEU A 118 12.68 6.07 5.45
C LEU A 118 12.07 5.16 4.39
N LYS A 119 11.48 4.05 4.83
CA LYS A 119 10.69 3.15 3.99
C LYS A 119 9.23 3.59 4.02
N PRO A 120 8.56 3.81 2.86
CA PRO A 120 7.19 4.28 2.82
C PRO A 120 6.18 3.17 3.06
N LEU A 121 5.17 3.45 3.89
CA LEU A 121 3.93 2.68 4.02
C LEU A 121 2.75 3.62 3.77
N MET A 122 2.13 3.51 2.60
CA MET A 122 1.02 4.36 2.20
C MET A 122 -0.33 3.76 2.63
N LEU A 123 -1.18 4.56 3.27
CA LEU A 123 -2.58 4.24 3.52
C LEU A 123 -3.42 4.85 2.41
N GLY A 124 -4.01 4.01 1.57
CA GLY A 124 -4.75 4.47 0.39
C GLY A 124 -6.19 4.83 0.68
N GLY A 125 -6.67 5.60 -0.22
CA GLY A 125 -7.82 5.62 -1.03
C GLY A 125 -7.92 4.46 -2.02
N GLU A 126 -8.33 4.80 -3.25
CA GLU A 126 -8.46 3.81 -4.35
C GLU A 126 -7.09 3.37 -4.89
N HIS A 127 -7.05 2.24 -5.61
CA HIS A 127 -5.80 1.61 -6.05
C HIS A 127 -5.00 2.43 -7.09
N SER A 128 -5.60 3.38 -7.81
CA SER A 128 -4.91 4.21 -8.82
C SER A 128 -3.66 4.93 -8.29
N ILE A 129 -3.68 5.30 -7.00
CA ILE A 129 -2.62 6.07 -6.34
C ILE A 129 -1.31 5.28 -6.18
N SER A 130 -1.37 3.95 -6.11
CA SER A 130 -0.20 3.08 -5.94
C SER A 130 0.82 3.26 -7.07
N SER A 131 0.35 3.61 -8.28
CA SER A 131 1.23 3.85 -9.43
C SER A 131 2.23 5.00 -9.20
N GLY A 132 1.85 6.03 -8.44
CA GLY A 132 2.73 7.13 -8.05
C GLY A 132 3.82 6.68 -7.05
N ALA A 133 3.41 5.95 -6.02
CA ALA A 133 4.34 5.42 -5.02
C ALA A 133 5.32 4.42 -5.63
N VAL A 134 4.82 3.48 -6.45
CA VAL A 134 5.66 2.50 -7.16
C VAL A 134 6.67 3.19 -8.07
N ALA A 135 6.28 4.25 -8.79
CA ALA A 135 7.20 5.01 -9.66
C ALA A 135 8.37 5.62 -8.87
N ALA A 136 8.11 6.18 -7.68
CA ALA A 136 9.14 6.74 -6.81
C ALA A 136 10.09 5.65 -6.26
N VAL A 137 9.54 4.53 -5.81
CA VAL A 137 10.32 3.42 -5.24
C VAL A 137 11.15 2.73 -6.34
N ALA A 138 10.59 2.52 -7.54
CA ALA A 138 11.29 1.93 -8.68
C ALA A 138 12.49 2.79 -9.15
N ALA A 139 12.39 4.11 -9.04
CA ALA A 139 13.52 5.00 -9.35
C ALA A 139 14.69 4.83 -8.38
N LYS A 140 14.43 4.48 -7.11
CA LYS A 140 15.46 4.20 -6.09
C LYS A 140 15.98 2.77 -6.17
N TYR A 141 15.14 1.81 -6.53
CA TYR A 141 15.44 0.38 -6.56
C TYR A 141 15.23 -0.19 -7.97
N PRO A 142 16.25 -0.21 -8.84
CA PRO A 142 16.13 -0.67 -10.24
C PRO A 142 15.67 -2.13 -10.39
N ASP A 143 15.97 -2.96 -9.39
CA ASP A 143 15.59 -4.38 -9.35
C ASP A 143 14.28 -4.62 -8.57
N LEU A 144 13.48 -3.57 -8.34
CA LEU A 144 12.24 -3.65 -7.59
C LEU A 144 11.28 -4.68 -8.19
N VAL A 145 10.77 -5.57 -7.35
CA VAL A 145 9.66 -6.46 -7.66
C VAL A 145 8.39 -5.91 -7.01
N LEU A 146 7.33 -5.74 -7.80
CA LEU A 146 6.01 -5.41 -7.31
C LEU A 146 5.22 -6.71 -7.08
N ILE A 147 4.65 -6.86 -5.88
CA ILE A 147 3.72 -7.92 -5.55
C ILE A 147 2.36 -7.29 -5.29
N GLN A 148 1.33 -7.78 -5.99
CA GLN A 148 -0.06 -7.35 -5.81
C GLN A 148 -0.87 -8.46 -5.15
N LEU A 149 -1.54 -8.10 -4.06
CA LEU A 149 -2.65 -8.85 -3.46
C LEU A 149 -3.94 -8.11 -3.82
N ASP A 150 -4.83 -8.73 -4.55
CA ASP A 150 -6.02 -8.09 -5.10
C ASP A 150 -7.01 -9.15 -5.62
N ALA A 151 -8.29 -8.85 -5.60
CA ALA A 151 -9.25 -9.62 -6.36
C ALA A 151 -9.11 -9.37 -7.87
N HIS A 152 -8.75 -8.15 -8.25
CA HIS A 152 -8.75 -7.64 -9.62
C HIS A 152 -7.36 -7.62 -10.25
N ALA A 153 -7.32 -7.74 -11.58
CA ALA A 153 -6.07 -7.71 -12.32
C ALA A 153 -5.49 -6.30 -12.48
N ASP A 154 -6.32 -5.27 -12.55
CA ASP A 154 -5.99 -3.85 -12.72
C ASP A 154 -5.03 -3.57 -13.90
N LEU A 155 -5.16 -4.40 -14.96
CA LEU A 155 -4.32 -4.35 -16.15
C LEU A 155 -5.01 -3.68 -17.35
N ARG A 156 -6.16 -3.02 -17.15
CA ARG A 156 -6.83 -2.28 -18.23
C ARG A 156 -5.92 -1.16 -18.74
N HIS A 157 -5.97 -0.93 -20.04
CA HIS A 157 -5.24 0.19 -20.63
C HIS A 157 -5.92 1.52 -20.33
N GLU A 158 -7.24 1.50 -20.35
CA GLU A 158 -8.13 2.62 -20.07
C GLU A 158 -9.44 2.07 -19.47
N TRP A 159 -10.05 2.82 -18.57
CA TRP A 159 -11.36 2.53 -18.04
C TRP A 159 -12.16 3.82 -17.84
N LEU A 160 -13.40 3.85 -18.37
CA LEU A 160 -14.33 4.99 -18.29
C LEU A 160 -13.69 6.34 -18.71
N GLY A 161 -12.84 6.32 -19.74
CA GLY A 161 -12.18 7.51 -20.28
C GLY A 161 -10.92 7.96 -19.53
N SER A 162 -10.45 7.17 -18.55
CA SER A 162 -9.19 7.46 -17.84
C SER A 162 -8.19 6.32 -17.97
N THR A 163 -6.95 6.64 -18.31
CA THR A 163 -5.83 5.71 -18.26
C THR A 163 -5.25 5.54 -16.85
N HIS A 164 -5.61 6.44 -15.92
CA HIS A 164 -5.22 6.42 -14.51
C HIS A 164 -6.38 6.03 -13.58
N SER A 165 -7.36 5.28 -14.09
CA SER A 165 -8.40 4.65 -13.27
C SER A 165 -7.80 3.59 -12.34
N HIS A 166 -8.45 3.32 -11.20
CA HIS A 166 -8.10 2.23 -10.29
C HIS A 166 -7.93 0.90 -11.03
N ALA A 167 -8.81 0.57 -11.99
CA ALA A 167 -8.73 -0.63 -12.83
C ALA A 167 -7.53 -0.65 -13.82
N CYS A 168 -6.69 0.40 -13.82
CA CYS A 168 -5.49 0.55 -14.65
C CYS A 168 -4.21 0.63 -13.80
N ALA A 169 -4.30 0.52 -12.48
CA ALA A 169 -3.20 0.75 -11.55
C ALA A 169 -1.95 -0.09 -11.90
N MET A 170 -2.12 -1.39 -12.07
CA MET A 170 -1.01 -2.29 -12.41
C MET A 170 -0.49 -2.07 -13.83
N ARG A 171 -1.35 -1.62 -14.76
CA ARG A 171 -0.90 -1.21 -16.09
C ARG A 171 0.06 -0.01 -16.01
N ARG A 172 -0.23 0.98 -15.17
CA ARG A 172 0.66 2.14 -14.95
C ARG A 172 1.96 1.73 -14.26
N CYS A 173 1.88 0.83 -13.27
CA CYS A 173 3.08 0.29 -12.64
C CYS A 173 4.00 -0.42 -13.65
N LEU A 174 3.45 -1.18 -14.59
CA LEU A 174 4.23 -1.85 -15.65
C LEU A 174 4.95 -0.91 -16.61
N GLU A 175 4.56 0.35 -16.70
CA GLU A 175 5.27 1.36 -17.52
C GLU A 175 6.61 1.76 -16.91
N VAL A 176 6.76 1.64 -15.59
CA VAL A 176 7.99 1.94 -14.86
C VAL A 176 8.75 0.68 -14.42
N LEU A 177 8.09 -0.49 -14.44
CA LEU A 177 8.67 -1.78 -14.09
C LEU A 177 8.78 -2.68 -15.33
N PRO A 178 9.88 -3.44 -15.52
CA PRO A 178 9.89 -4.54 -16.47
C PRO A 178 8.77 -5.53 -16.15
N SER A 179 8.09 -6.07 -17.18
CA SER A 179 6.91 -6.93 -16.98
C SER A 179 7.17 -8.17 -16.12
N LYS A 180 8.40 -8.67 -16.08
CA LYS A 180 8.83 -9.78 -15.22
C LYS A 180 8.93 -9.42 -13.74
N GLN A 181 8.85 -8.14 -13.38
CA GLN A 181 8.96 -7.65 -12.01
C GLN A 181 7.59 -7.47 -11.32
N LEU A 182 6.50 -7.93 -11.90
CA LEU A 182 5.16 -7.92 -11.30
C LEU A 182 4.68 -9.35 -11.05
N LEU A 183 4.36 -9.68 -9.79
CA LEU A 183 3.65 -10.88 -9.39
C LEU A 183 2.26 -10.50 -8.85
N GLN A 184 1.24 -11.18 -9.36
CA GLN A 184 -0.17 -10.94 -9.01
C GLN A 184 -0.71 -12.20 -8.32
N ILE A 185 -0.91 -12.12 -6.99
CA ILE A 185 -1.22 -13.29 -6.18
C ILE A 185 -2.73 -13.42 -6.05
N ALA A 186 -3.24 -14.52 -6.57
CA ALA A 186 -4.62 -14.98 -6.39
C ALA A 186 -5.70 -14.05 -6.97
N ILE A 187 -5.38 -13.35 -8.06
CA ILE A 187 -6.35 -12.58 -8.83
C ILE A 187 -7.46 -13.50 -9.32
N ARG A 188 -8.72 -13.09 -9.10
CA ARG A 188 -9.90 -13.87 -9.44
C ARG A 188 -10.95 -13.12 -10.26
N SER A 189 -10.76 -11.82 -10.47
CA SER A 189 -11.65 -10.96 -11.25
C SER A 189 -10.88 -10.13 -12.27
N GLY A 190 -11.48 -9.94 -13.45
CA GLY A 190 -10.91 -9.19 -14.55
C GLY A 190 -11.56 -9.53 -15.89
N SER A 191 -11.18 -8.80 -16.92
CA SER A 191 -11.64 -9.10 -18.29
C SER A 191 -10.93 -10.32 -18.87
N ARG A 192 -11.52 -10.92 -19.92
CA ARG A 192 -10.88 -12.01 -20.68
C ARG A 192 -9.49 -11.61 -21.21
N ALA A 193 -9.31 -10.36 -21.60
CA ALA A 193 -8.04 -9.86 -22.12
C ALA A 193 -6.96 -9.83 -21.03
N GLU A 194 -7.31 -9.39 -19.84
CA GLU A 194 -6.41 -9.35 -18.68
C GLU A 194 -5.99 -10.77 -18.27
N PHE A 195 -6.93 -11.72 -18.15
CA PHE A 195 -6.59 -13.12 -17.84
C PHE A 195 -5.72 -13.77 -18.90
N LYS A 196 -5.96 -13.46 -20.19
CA LYS A 196 -5.09 -13.93 -21.26
C LYS A 196 -3.65 -13.41 -21.09
N GLU A 197 -3.49 -12.12 -20.76
CA GLU A 197 -2.18 -11.53 -20.50
C GLU A 197 -1.51 -12.14 -19.27
N LEU A 198 -2.23 -12.29 -18.16
CA LEU A 198 -1.75 -12.92 -16.93
C LEU A 198 -1.14 -14.30 -17.20
N HIS A 199 -1.86 -15.14 -17.94
CA HIS A 199 -1.38 -16.48 -18.30
C HIS A 199 -0.19 -16.45 -19.27
N GLN A 200 -0.19 -15.55 -20.26
CA GLN A 200 0.91 -15.44 -21.23
C GLN A 200 2.22 -14.93 -20.61
N THR A 201 2.11 -14.16 -19.54
CA THR A 201 3.27 -13.53 -18.89
C THR A 201 3.70 -14.23 -17.60
N ASN A 202 2.98 -15.30 -17.18
CA ASN A 202 3.21 -16.05 -15.93
C ASN A 202 3.24 -15.15 -14.68
N ARG A 203 2.43 -14.07 -14.66
CA ARG A 203 2.32 -13.17 -13.51
C ARG A 203 1.33 -13.65 -12.47
N LEU A 204 0.32 -14.45 -12.89
CA LEU A 204 -0.68 -14.97 -11.99
C LEU A 204 -0.08 -16.10 -11.16
N VAL A 205 -0.08 -15.91 -9.86
CA VAL A 205 0.41 -16.87 -8.87
C VAL A 205 -0.79 -17.38 -8.06
N ALA A 206 -1.04 -18.67 -8.08
CA ALA A 206 -2.02 -19.27 -7.19
C ALA A 206 -1.54 -19.21 -5.73
N ILE A 207 -2.46 -19.12 -4.78
CA ILE A 207 -2.10 -18.98 -3.35
C ILE A 207 -1.25 -20.15 -2.86
N GLU A 208 -1.50 -21.36 -3.33
CA GLU A 208 -0.76 -22.56 -2.97
C GLU A 208 0.68 -22.56 -3.52
N GLN A 209 0.95 -21.75 -4.53
CA GLN A 209 2.26 -21.59 -5.16
C GLN A 209 3.05 -20.40 -4.64
N MET A 210 2.46 -19.60 -3.76
CA MET A 210 3.01 -18.32 -3.26
C MET A 210 4.42 -18.49 -2.71
N ALA A 211 4.65 -19.40 -1.77
CA ALA A 211 5.96 -19.60 -1.17
C ALA A 211 7.03 -19.99 -2.22
N THR A 212 6.66 -20.83 -3.19
CA THR A 212 7.57 -21.23 -4.29
C THR A 212 7.89 -20.04 -5.20
N ALA A 213 6.90 -19.19 -5.50
CA ALA A 213 7.09 -18.02 -6.35
C ALA A 213 7.92 -16.92 -5.67
N LEU A 214 7.82 -16.80 -4.34
CA LEU A 214 8.58 -15.82 -3.56
C LEU A 214 10.04 -16.26 -3.29
N GLN A 215 10.31 -17.55 -3.20
CA GLN A 215 11.65 -18.06 -2.86
C GLN A 215 12.80 -17.44 -3.68
N PRO A 216 12.70 -17.26 -5.02
CA PRO A 216 13.77 -16.65 -5.81
C PRO A 216 14.00 -15.16 -5.52
N LEU A 217 13.06 -14.50 -4.84
CA LEU A 217 13.07 -13.06 -4.59
C LEU A 217 13.77 -12.66 -3.29
N ARG A 218 14.33 -13.63 -2.56
CA ARG A 218 15.09 -13.36 -1.32
C ARG A 218 16.25 -12.40 -1.59
N GLY A 219 16.29 -11.29 -0.83
CA GLY A 219 17.27 -10.22 -1.00
C GLY A 219 16.93 -9.18 -2.09
N THR A 220 15.98 -9.47 -2.97
CA THR A 220 15.49 -8.51 -3.96
C THR A 220 14.56 -7.48 -3.27
N PRO A 221 14.65 -6.18 -3.59
CA PRO A 221 13.72 -5.19 -3.04
C PRO A 221 12.28 -5.46 -3.53
N ILE A 222 11.35 -5.50 -2.59
CA ILE A 222 9.93 -5.78 -2.85
C ILE A 222 9.09 -4.57 -2.44
N TYR A 223 8.18 -4.16 -3.32
CA TYR A 223 7.02 -3.35 -3.01
C TYR A 223 5.79 -4.26 -2.92
N LEU A 224 5.05 -4.21 -1.80
CA LEU A 224 3.81 -4.95 -1.64
C LEU A 224 2.63 -3.99 -1.69
N THR A 225 1.74 -4.12 -2.67
CA THR A 225 0.44 -3.44 -2.69
C THR A 225 -0.65 -4.42 -2.27
N VAL A 226 -1.46 -3.99 -1.30
CA VAL A 226 -2.56 -4.78 -0.74
C VAL A 226 -3.87 -4.05 -0.99
N ASP A 227 -4.60 -4.49 -2.02
CA ASP A 227 -6.01 -4.17 -2.15
C ASP A 227 -6.81 -5.01 -1.15
N LEU A 228 -7.62 -4.36 -0.35
CA LEU A 228 -8.37 -5.04 0.71
C LEU A 228 -9.50 -5.91 0.18
N ASP A 229 -9.89 -5.78 -1.09
CA ASP A 229 -10.85 -6.70 -1.70
C ASP A 229 -10.24 -8.07 -2.08
N TRP A 230 -8.90 -8.24 -1.92
CA TRP A 230 -8.25 -9.55 -1.92
C TRP A 230 -8.87 -10.50 -0.88
N PHE A 231 -9.25 -9.94 0.28
CA PHE A 231 -9.95 -10.69 1.30
C PHE A 231 -11.39 -10.99 0.86
N ASP A 232 -11.95 -12.08 1.40
CA ASP A 232 -13.34 -12.44 1.13
C ASP A 232 -14.29 -11.41 1.76
N PRO A 233 -15.33 -10.96 1.04
CA PRO A 233 -16.31 -10.01 1.59
C PRO A 233 -17.08 -10.54 2.81
N ALA A 234 -17.02 -11.82 3.11
CA ALA A 234 -17.56 -12.39 4.36
C ALA A 234 -16.76 -11.92 5.60
N VAL A 235 -15.49 -11.55 5.45
CA VAL A 235 -14.62 -11.09 6.55
C VAL A 235 -14.22 -9.61 6.41
N LEU A 236 -14.25 -9.07 5.19
CA LEU A 236 -13.93 -7.66 4.90
C LEU A 236 -14.91 -7.10 3.86
N PRO A 237 -16.16 -6.78 4.25
CA PRO A 237 -17.17 -6.23 3.33
C PRO A 237 -16.97 -4.75 2.97
N GLY A 238 -16.07 -4.04 3.67
CA GLY A 238 -15.88 -2.59 3.55
C GLY A 238 -14.98 -2.19 2.40
N THR A 239 -15.23 -2.70 1.18
CA THR A 239 -14.52 -2.33 -0.07
C THR A 239 -15.49 -1.90 -1.15
N GLY A 240 -15.00 -1.09 -2.12
CA GLY A 240 -15.82 -0.57 -3.21
C GLY A 240 -16.28 -1.63 -4.19
N THR A 241 -15.43 -2.59 -4.50
CA THR A 241 -15.63 -3.63 -5.52
C THR A 241 -15.39 -5.04 -4.96
N PRO A 242 -16.16 -5.49 -3.94
CA PRO A 242 -15.94 -6.79 -3.30
C PRO A 242 -16.20 -7.93 -4.28
N GLU A 243 -15.30 -8.90 -4.30
CA GLU A 243 -15.39 -10.10 -5.14
C GLU A 243 -15.41 -11.36 -4.26
N PRO A 244 -16.46 -12.19 -4.27
CA PRO A 244 -16.53 -13.43 -3.51
C PRO A 244 -15.45 -14.44 -3.88
N GLY A 245 -15.17 -15.37 -2.96
CA GLY A 245 -14.14 -16.39 -3.14
C GLY A 245 -12.74 -15.89 -2.80
N GLY A 246 -12.66 -14.89 -1.95
CA GLY A 246 -11.42 -14.29 -1.45
C GLY A 246 -10.80 -15.06 -0.29
N PHE A 247 -9.84 -14.44 0.38
CA PHE A 247 -8.97 -15.03 1.38
C PHE A 247 -9.30 -14.57 2.78
N LEU A 248 -8.85 -15.36 3.76
CA LEU A 248 -9.04 -15.09 5.17
C LEU A 248 -7.75 -14.52 5.80
N TRP A 249 -7.85 -14.11 7.07
CA TRP A 249 -6.67 -13.72 7.84
C TRP A 249 -5.60 -14.81 7.90
N SER A 250 -5.98 -16.10 7.94
CA SER A 250 -5.05 -17.23 7.96
C SER A 250 -4.15 -17.27 6.73
N ASP A 251 -4.70 -16.94 5.56
CA ASP A 251 -3.95 -16.94 4.30
C ASP A 251 -2.97 -15.77 4.26
N PHE A 252 -3.40 -14.60 4.74
CA PHE A 252 -2.53 -13.45 4.90
C PHE A 252 -1.44 -13.70 5.96
N ALA A 253 -1.76 -14.41 7.04
CA ALA A 253 -0.78 -14.79 8.06
C ALA A 253 0.33 -15.71 7.48
N CYS A 254 -0.02 -16.64 6.60
CA CYS A 254 0.96 -17.44 5.88
C CYS A 254 1.85 -16.59 4.96
N LEU A 255 1.26 -15.59 4.27
CA LEU A 255 2.02 -14.67 3.41
C LEU A 255 3.02 -13.84 4.23
N ILE A 256 2.60 -13.22 5.34
CA ILE A 256 3.51 -12.40 6.16
C ILE A 256 4.62 -13.24 6.81
N ASP A 257 4.36 -14.50 7.14
CA ASP A 257 5.39 -15.40 7.65
C ASP A 257 6.45 -15.73 6.56
N GLU A 258 6.04 -15.91 5.30
CA GLU A 258 7.00 -16.05 4.19
C GLU A 258 7.75 -14.74 3.93
N LEU A 259 7.05 -13.59 3.89
CA LEU A 259 7.65 -12.28 3.58
C LEU A 259 8.65 -11.79 4.63
N ARG A 260 8.63 -12.30 5.87
CA ARG A 260 9.63 -11.98 6.90
C ARG A 260 11.06 -12.33 6.49
N HIS A 261 11.23 -13.18 5.48
CA HIS A 261 12.51 -13.60 4.94
C HIS A 261 12.94 -12.81 3.70
N HIS A 262 12.19 -11.75 3.36
CA HIS A 262 12.38 -10.96 2.15
C HIS A 262 12.72 -9.50 2.47
N ASN A 263 13.21 -8.76 1.49
CA ASN A 263 13.56 -7.35 1.62
C ASN A 263 12.37 -6.46 1.21
N LEU A 264 11.41 -6.30 2.12
CA LEU A 264 10.28 -5.39 1.90
C LEU A 264 10.75 -3.94 2.09
N VAL A 265 10.77 -3.16 1.02
CA VAL A 265 11.27 -1.77 1.02
C VAL A 265 10.17 -0.73 1.03
N ALA A 266 8.96 -1.12 0.65
CA ALA A 266 7.77 -0.28 0.66
C ALA A 266 6.50 -1.12 0.61
N ALA A 267 5.38 -0.56 1.06
CA ALA A 267 4.07 -1.15 0.86
C ALA A 267 2.96 -0.10 0.81
N ASP A 268 1.78 -0.52 0.35
CA ASP A 268 0.53 0.21 0.55
C ASP A 268 -0.64 -0.71 0.92
N VAL A 269 -1.68 -0.11 1.50
CA VAL A 269 -2.97 -0.74 1.80
C VAL A 269 -4.05 0.18 1.25
N VAL A 270 -4.84 -0.31 0.31
CA VAL A 270 -5.81 0.48 -0.48
C VAL A 270 -7.22 -0.10 -0.43
N GLU A 271 -8.18 0.66 -0.93
CA GLU A 271 -9.59 0.29 -1.16
C GLU A 271 -10.44 0.07 0.11
N LEU A 272 -9.99 0.47 1.29
CA LEU A 272 -10.88 0.49 2.45
C LEU A 272 -11.96 1.57 2.29
N ALA A 273 -13.19 1.18 2.15
CA ALA A 273 -14.38 2.05 2.15
C ALA A 273 -15.18 1.84 3.45
N PRO A 274 -14.81 2.51 4.56
CA PRO A 274 -15.32 2.20 5.90
C PRO A 274 -16.83 2.40 6.04
N MET A 275 -17.40 3.33 5.27
CA MET A 275 -18.86 3.60 5.27
C MET A 275 -19.70 2.41 4.77
N LEU A 276 -19.09 1.46 4.04
CA LEU A 276 -19.75 0.27 3.51
C LEU A 276 -19.82 -0.88 4.51
N ASP A 277 -19.14 -0.75 5.65
CA ASP A 277 -19.19 -1.69 6.75
C ASP A 277 -19.52 -0.99 8.09
N PRO A 278 -20.80 -0.85 8.41
CA PRO A 278 -21.24 -0.20 9.67
C PRO A 278 -20.77 -0.91 10.94
N SER A 279 -20.33 -2.16 10.85
CA SER A 279 -19.80 -2.90 12.01
C SER A 279 -18.42 -2.43 12.44
N GLY A 280 -17.66 -1.78 11.53
CA GLY A 280 -16.28 -1.36 11.76
C GLY A 280 -15.24 -2.48 11.66
N VAL A 281 -15.64 -3.72 11.43
CA VAL A 281 -14.73 -4.89 11.36
C VAL A 281 -13.71 -4.72 10.25
N SER A 282 -14.13 -4.22 9.07
CA SER A 282 -13.22 -3.98 7.95
C SER A 282 -12.11 -2.98 8.29
N SER A 283 -12.42 -1.92 9.03
CA SER A 283 -11.43 -0.94 9.47
C SER A 283 -10.42 -1.53 10.45
N ILE A 284 -10.90 -2.32 11.43
CA ILE A 284 -10.05 -3.05 12.39
C ILE A 284 -9.14 -4.05 11.63
N PHE A 285 -9.71 -4.77 10.66
CA PHE A 285 -8.97 -5.73 9.85
C PHE A 285 -7.85 -5.02 9.05
N ALA A 286 -8.16 -3.92 8.38
CA ALA A 286 -7.20 -3.10 7.66
C ALA A 286 -6.09 -2.56 8.57
N ALA A 287 -6.43 -2.05 9.74
CA ALA A 287 -5.44 -1.59 10.71
C ALA A 287 -4.51 -2.72 11.18
N LYS A 288 -5.03 -3.95 11.31
CA LYS A 288 -4.22 -5.13 11.63
C LYS A 288 -3.29 -5.53 10.47
N VAL A 289 -3.71 -5.37 9.22
CA VAL A 289 -2.84 -5.53 8.03
C VAL A 289 -1.70 -4.50 8.10
N VAL A 290 -2.02 -3.23 8.30
CA VAL A 290 -1.04 -2.13 8.42
C VAL A 290 -0.02 -2.40 9.53
N ARG A 291 -0.47 -2.81 10.73
CA ARG A 291 0.44 -3.20 11.83
C ARG A 291 1.42 -4.29 11.40
N SER A 292 0.93 -5.31 10.71
CA SER A 292 1.76 -6.42 10.28
C SER A 292 2.80 -5.99 9.23
N LEU A 293 2.41 -5.11 8.31
CA LEU A 293 3.32 -4.56 7.31
C LEU A 293 4.39 -3.65 7.92
N LEU A 294 4.05 -2.83 8.93
CA LEU A 294 5.02 -2.04 9.68
C LEU A 294 6.13 -2.90 10.27
N LEU A 295 5.75 -4.04 10.88
CA LEU A 295 6.71 -4.98 11.48
C LEU A 295 7.57 -5.70 10.45
N LEU A 296 7.08 -5.90 9.21
CA LEU A 296 7.82 -6.53 8.12
C LEU A 296 8.78 -5.57 7.41
N ILE A 297 8.38 -4.30 7.26
CA ILE A 297 9.14 -3.30 6.52
C ILE A 297 10.36 -2.82 7.34
N ASN A 298 10.32 -2.92 8.65
CA ASN A 298 11.35 -2.40 9.56
C ASN A 298 12.79 -2.91 9.29
#